data_2aea63699b90990546a91dd42fe6f81d
#
_entry.id   2aea63699b90990546a91dd42fe6f81d
#
_cell.length_a   1.000
_cell.length_b   1.000
_cell.length_c   1.000
_cell.angle_alpha   90.00
_cell.angle_beta   90.00
_cell.angle_gamma   90.00
#
_symmetry.space_group_name_H-M   'P 1'
#
loop_
_entity.id
_entity.type
_entity.pdbx_description
1 polymer ?
#
loop_
_entity_poly.entity_id
_entity_poly.type
_entity_poly.pdbx_seq_one_letter_code
_entity_poly.pdbx_strand_id
1 'polypeptide(L)'
;IKLDQRIPNKNCEAWGQELGLPSSIVHSIHRISRNENAVIVLDQLDALRWTQANSSEALAVCTELIRQVEYLNYERKKKIITVFVCRTYDLENDNNIKLLFKADDIPDNYWKIIKVDDFEDSSVKAIVGKEYESLSPKLKKLLKIPSNLYIWEHLEKGEDYGDCLTTSHLINKWFEQICRKSVKEGIQERTINEVKKI
;
A
#
# COMPACT_ATOMS: atom_id res chain seq x y z
N ILE A 1 -6.06 -3.21 -6.29
CA ILE A 1 -6.83 -1.96 -6.45
C ILE A 1 -6.36 -1.01 -5.35
N LYS A 2 -5.93 0.19 -5.72
CA LYS A 2 -5.58 1.25 -4.76
C LYS A 2 -6.81 2.06 -4.43
N LEU A 3 -7.26 2.01 -3.19
CA LEU A 3 -8.51 2.63 -2.75
C LEU A 3 -8.44 4.16 -2.64
N ASP A 4 -7.24 4.74 -2.55
CA ASP A 4 -7.02 6.19 -2.64
C ASP A 4 -7.26 6.76 -4.05
N GLN A 5 -7.15 5.92 -5.08
CA GLN A 5 -7.32 6.30 -6.49
C GLN A 5 -8.64 5.80 -7.09
N ARG A 6 -9.19 4.73 -6.55
CA ARG A 6 -10.38 4.03 -7.05
C ARG A 6 -11.33 3.74 -5.89
N ILE A 7 -11.97 4.80 -5.40
CA ILE A 7 -12.87 4.73 -4.24
C ILE A 7 -14.11 3.92 -4.61
N PRO A 8 -14.47 2.90 -3.81
CA PRO A 8 -15.73 2.18 -3.99
C PRO A 8 -16.94 3.11 -3.87
N ASN A 9 -17.88 2.98 -4.76
CA ASN A 9 -19.10 3.80 -4.73
C ASN A 9 -20.33 2.98 -5.14
N LYS A 10 -21.50 3.46 -4.78
CA LYS A 10 -22.82 2.87 -5.09
C LYS A 10 -22.95 1.40 -4.65
N ASN A 11 -22.37 0.48 -5.42
CA ASN A 11 -22.38 -0.97 -5.18
C ASN A 11 -21.26 -1.66 -5.95
N CYS A 12 -21.02 -2.94 -5.69
CA CYS A 12 -19.95 -3.71 -6.34
C CYS A 12 -20.05 -3.79 -7.86
N GLU A 13 -21.26 -3.79 -8.40
CA GLU A 13 -21.49 -3.83 -9.85
C GLU A 13 -21.06 -2.53 -10.52
N ALA A 14 -21.55 -1.39 -10.00
CA ALA A 14 -21.21 -0.07 -10.52
C ALA A 14 -19.70 0.19 -10.40
N TRP A 15 -19.11 -0.17 -9.26
CA TRP A 15 -17.66 -0.04 -9.06
C TRP A 15 -16.85 -0.93 -10.01
N GLY A 16 -17.31 -2.17 -10.26
CA GLY A 16 -16.70 -3.04 -11.26
C GLY A 16 -16.71 -2.42 -12.66
N GLN A 17 -17.84 -1.83 -13.07
CA GLN A 17 -17.97 -1.14 -14.35
C GLN A 17 -17.05 0.08 -14.47
N GLU A 18 -16.89 0.86 -13.41
CA GLU A 18 -15.91 1.98 -13.38
C GLU A 18 -14.46 1.53 -13.52
N LEU A 19 -14.16 0.31 -13.07
CA LEU A 19 -12.86 -0.33 -13.28
C LEU A 19 -12.71 -0.96 -14.68
N GLY A 20 -13.72 -0.83 -15.55
CA GLY A 20 -13.72 -1.41 -16.90
C GLY A 20 -14.05 -2.91 -16.93
N LEU A 21 -14.61 -3.46 -15.87
CA LEU A 21 -15.03 -4.86 -15.79
C LEU A 21 -16.48 -5.04 -16.29
N PRO A 22 -16.83 -6.21 -16.83
CA PRO A 22 -18.19 -6.47 -17.34
C PRO A 22 -19.24 -6.65 -16.23
N SER A 23 -18.81 -6.83 -14.98
CA SER A 23 -19.66 -7.01 -13.80
C SER A 23 -18.89 -6.64 -12.53
N SER A 24 -19.41 -6.97 -11.34
CA SER A 24 -18.66 -6.75 -10.10
C SER A 24 -17.27 -7.39 -10.18
N ILE A 25 -16.33 -6.87 -9.41
CA ILE A 25 -14.95 -7.37 -9.35
C ILE A 25 -14.93 -8.86 -9.05
N VAL A 26 -15.75 -9.29 -8.08
CA VAL A 26 -15.80 -10.68 -7.61
C VAL A 26 -16.31 -11.61 -8.69
N HIS A 27 -17.43 -11.23 -9.36
CA HIS A 27 -17.98 -12.04 -10.44
C HIS A 27 -17.06 -12.09 -11.67
N SER A 28 -16.40 -10.99 -12.00
CA SER A 28 -15.43 -10.94 -13.10
C SER A 28 -14.25 -11.86 -12.82
N ILE A 29 -13.69 -11.81 -11.62
CA ILE A 29 -12.60 -12.70 -11.20
C ILE A 29 -13.06 -14.16 -11.13
N HIS A 30 -14.27 -14.42 -10.63
CA HIS A 30 -14.84 -15.77 -10.62
C HIS A 30 -14.88 -16.37 -12.02
N ARG A 31 -15.31 -15.63 -13.03
CA ARG A 31 -15.39 -16.09 -14.41
C ARG A 31 -14.03 -16.43 -15.01
N ILE A 32 -13.02 -15.60 -14.71
CA ILE A 32 -11.67 -15.75 -15.25
C ILE A 32 -10.94 -16.90 -14.54
N SER A 33 -11.08 -17.02 -13.21
CA SER A 33 -10.31 -17.94 -12.37
C SER A 33 -11.07 -19.20 -11.94
N ARG A 34 -11.94 -19.75 -12.80
CA ARG A 34 -12.85 -20.87 -12.43
C ARG A 34 -12.13 -22.05 -11.76
N ASN A 35 -10.97 -22.43 -12.28
CA ASN A 35 -10.22 -23.62 -11.88
C ASN A 35 -8.94 -23.27 -11.07
N GLU A 36 -8.75 -22.01 -10.69
CA GLU A 36 -7.57 -21.52 -10.00
C GLU A 36 -7.94 -20.71 -8.76
N ASN A 37 -7.01 -20.61 -7.83
CA ASN A 37 -7.14 -19.63 -6.76
C ASN A 37 -6.95 -18.23 -7.32
N ALA A 38 -7.69 -17.27 -6.79
CA ALA A 38 -7.55 -15.86 -7.14
C ALA A 38 -7.38 -15.01 -5.90
N VAL A 39 -6.74 -13.87 -6.03
CA VAL A 39 -6.54 -12.91 -4.94
C VAL A 39 -7.02 -11.54 -5.38
N ILE A 40 -7.85 -10.93 -4.54
CA ILE A 40 -8.27 -9.54 -4.66
C ILE A 40 -7.52 -8.76 -3.60
N VAL A 41 -6.65 -7.84 -4.02
CA VAL A 41 -5.92 -6.96 -3.10
C VAL A 41 -6.54 -5.57 -3.14
N LEU A 42 -7.03 -5.11 -1.98
CA LEU A 42 -7.54 -3.77 -1.74
C LEU A 42 -6.53 -3.02 -0.87
N ASP A 43 -5.75 -2.17 -1.52
CA ASP A 43 -4.64 -1.44 -0.90
C ASP A 43 -5.10 -0.06 -0.42
N GLN A 44 -4.53 0.41 0.68
CA GLN A 44 -4.82 1.69 1.31
C GLN A 44 -6.28 1.79 1.81
N LEU A 45 -6.75 0.79 2.56
CA LEU A 45 -8.08 0.82 3.18
C LEU A 45 -8.28 2.06 4.08
N ASP A 46 -7.22 2.54 4.71
CA ASP A 46 -7.20 3.76 5.51
C ASP A 46 -7.55 5.04 4.71
N ALA A 47 -7.35 5.05 3.38
CA ALA A 47 -7.74 6.17 2.53
C ALA A 47 -9.26 6.43 2.53
N LEU A 48 -10.07 5.41 2.75
CA LEU A 48 -11.53 5.56 2.83
C LEU A 48 -11.99 6.42 4.01
N ARG A 49 -11.16 6.57 5.04
CA ARG A 49 -11.42 7.43 6.19
C ARG A 49 -11.42 8.91 5.82
N TRP A 50 -10.56 9.34 4.89
CA TRP A 50 -10.35 10.74 4.55
C TRP A 50 -11.42 11.31 3.61
N THR A 51 -12.20 10.46 2.96
CA THR A 51 -13.31 10.84 2.09
C THR A 51 -14.59 10.99 2.91
N GLN A 52 -14.66 12.00 3.79
CA GLN A 52 -15.73 12.19 4.78
C GLN A 52 -17.16 12.11 4.23
N ALA A 53 -17.39 12.49 2.98
CA ALA A 53 -18.73 12.47 2.37
C ALA A 53 -19.22 11.05 2.00
N ASN A 54 -18.32 10.10 1.74
CA ASN A 54 -18.69 8.78 1.16
C ASN A 54 -18.04 7.59 1.89
N SER A 55 -17.45 7.79 3.08
CA SER A 55 -16.74 6.70 3.79
C SER A 55 -17.66 5.51 4.15
N SER A 56 -18.89 5.80 4.58
CA SER A 56 -19.87 4.74 4.92
C SER A 56 -20.31 3.97 3.68
N GLU A 57 -20.51 4.64 2.55
CA GLU A 57 -20.88 4.00 1.28
C GLU A 57 -19.73 3.14 0.75
N ALA A 58 -18.51 3.65 0.74
CA ALA A 58 -17.33 2.90 0.32
C ALA A 58 -17.09 1.64 1.16
N LEU A 59 -17.26 1.73 2.48
CA LEU A 59 -17.16 0.58 3.37
C LEU A 59 -18.30 -0.42 3.17
N ALA A 60 -19.52 0.06 2.88
CA ALA A 60 -20.65 -0.81 2.53
C ALA A 60 -20.38 -1.60 1.25
N VAL A 61 -19.75 -0.98 0.24
CA VAL A 61 -19.32 -1.69 -0.98
C VAL A 61 -18.23 -2.71 -0.69
N CYS A 62 -17.29 -2.40 0.21
CA CYS A 62 -16.29 -3.38 0.66
C CYS A 62 -16.95 -4.56 1.39
N THR A 63 -17.95 -4.31 2.23
CA THR A 63 -18.73 -5.36 2.91
C THR A 63 -19.49 -6.24 1.90
N GLU A 64 -20.12 -5.61 0.90
CA GLU A 64 -20.77 -6.34 -0.19
C GLU A 64 -19.77 -7.22 -0.95
N LEU A 65 -18.58 -6.71 -1.26
CA LEU A 65 -17.52 -7.48 -1.91
C LEU A 65 -17.14 -8.73 -1.09
N ILE A 66 -16.96 -8.59 0.22
CA ILE A 66 -16.66 -9.71 1.12
C ILE A 66 -17.77 -10.76 1.03
N ARG A 67 -19.03 -10.36 1.15
CA ARG A 67 -20.19 -11.27 1.04
C ARG A 67 -20.27 -11.98 -0.31
N GLN A 68 -19.99 -11.29 -1.42
CA GLN A 68 -19.93 -11.91 -2.74
C GLN A 68 -18.81 -12.97 -2.82
N VAL A 69 -17.64 -12.69 -2.24
CA VAL A 69 -16.52 -13.65 -2.18
C VAL A 69 -16.91 -14.87 -1.37
N GLU A 70 -17.54 -14.70 -0.21
CA GLU A 70 -18.00 -15.80 0.65
C GLU A 70 -19.01 -16.67 -0.06
N TYR A 71 -20.02 -16.05 -0.66
CA TYR A 71 -21.08 -16.75 -1.40
C TYR A 71 -20.48 -17.61 -2.52
N LEU A 72 -19.62 -17.04 -3.37
CA LEU A 72 -19.01 -17.78 -4.45
C LEU A 72 -18.03 -18.85 -3.96
N ASN A 73 -17.33 -18.58 -2.87
CA ASN A 73 -16.41 -19.54 -2.27
C ASN A 73 -17.12 -20.75 -1.68
N TYR A 74 -18.41 -20.69 -1.36
CA TYR A 74 -19.13 -21.86 -0.86
C TYR A 74 -19.06 -23.03 -1.85
N GLU A 75 -19.24 -22.76 -3.13
CA GLU A 75 -19.23 -23.80 -4.19
C GLU A 75 -17.87 -24.02 -4.85
N ARG A 76 -16.91 -23.10 -4.67
CA ARG A 76 -15.62 -23.16 -5.34
C ARG A 76 -14.65 -24.13 -4.66
N LYS A 77 -14.05 -25.04 -5.43
CA LYS A 77 -12.90 -25.84 -4.95
C LYS A 77 -11.63 -24.99 -4.79
N LYS A 78 -11.41 -24.07 -5.72
CA LYS A 78 -10.31 -23.07 -5.69
C LYS A 78 -10.86 -21.75 -5.24
N LYS A 79 -10.30 -21.18 -4.18
CA LYS A 79 -10.88 -20.05 -3.46
C LYS A 79 -10.46 -18.70 -4.04
N ILE A 80 -11.32 -17.72 -3.90
CA ILE A 80 -11.00 -16.30 -4.04
C ILE A 80 -10.61 -15.79 -2.65
N ILE A 81 -9.45 -15.19 -2.54
CA ILE A 81 -8.91 -14.65 -1.28
C ILE A 81 -8.98 -13.13 -1.37
N THR A 82 -9.52 -12.48 -0.36
CA THR A 82 -9.50 -11.02 -0.25
C THR A 82 -8.39 -10.60 0.72
N VAL A 83 -7.58 -9.66 0.31
CA VAL A 83 -6.51 -9.07 1.12
C VAL A 83 -6.78 -7.58 1.24
N PHE A 84 -6.94 -7.09 2.46
CA PHE A 84 -6.99 -5.67 2.76
C PHE A 84 -5.64 -5.22 3.28
N VAL A 85 -5.10 -4.15 2.72
CA VAL A 85 -3.86 -3.52 3.20
C VAL A 85 -4.24 -2.22 3.88
N CYS A 86 -3.83 -2.08 5.13
CA CYS A 86 -4.18 -0.96 5.99
C CYS A 86 -3.01 -0.64 6.93
N ARG A 87 -2.89 0.61 7.34
CA ARG A 87 -1.96 0.98 8.41
C ARG A 87 -2.42 0.36 9.73
N THR A 88 -1.47 -0.18 10.49
CA THR A 88 -1.75 -0.77 11.81
C THR A 88 -2.50 0.20 12.72
N TYR A 89 -2.10 1.48 12.72
CA TYR A 89 -2.76 2.50 13.52
C TYR A 89 -4.26 2.65 13.18
N ASP A 90 -4.61 2.66 11.90
CA ASP A 90 -6.00 2.85 11.48
C ASP A 90 -6.83 1.58 11.74
N LEU A 91 -6.25 0.40 11.54
CA LEU A 91 -6.89 -0.86 11.92
C LEU A 91 -7.19 -0.94 13.44
N GLU A 92 -6.29 -0.41 14.27
CA GLU A 92 -6.43 -0.46 15.73
C GLU A 92 -7.31 0.66 16.30
N ASN A 93 -7.50 1.79 15.60
CA ASN A 93 -8.15 2.98 16.14
C ASN A 93 -9.40 3.44 15.38
N ASP A 94 -9.62 2.99 14.14
CA ASP A 94 -10.83 3.34 13.39
C ASP A 94 -11.94 2.31 13.60
N ASN A 95 -13.06 2.74 14.18
CA ASN A 95 -14.19 1.85 14.47
C ASN A 95 -14.88 1.35 13.19
N ASN A 96 -14.93 2.14 12.14
CA ASN A 96 -15.58 1.74 10.89
C ASN A 96 -14.77 0.65 10.17
N ILE A 97 -13.43 0.79 10.19
CA ILE A 97 -12.52 -0.24 9.67
C ILE A 97 -12.65 -1.52 10.51
N LYS A 98 -12.73 -1.41 11.84
CA LYS A 98 -12.94 -2.57 12.70
C LYS A 98 -14.26 -3.29 12.42
N LEU A 99 -15.34 -2.55 12.18
CA LEU A 99 -16.65 -3.10 11.88
C LEU A 99 -16.66 -3.87 10.56
N LEU A 100 -15.87 -3.46 9.56
CA LEU A 100 -15.72 -4.20 8.30
C LEU A 100 -15.30 -5.66 8.53
N PHE A 101 -14.48 -5.92 9.56
CA PHE A 101 -13.95 -7.24 9.88
C PHE A 101 -14.72 -7.98 10.98
N LYS A 102 -15.79 -7.37 11.55
CA LYS A 102 -16.60 -7.90 12.65
C LYS A 102 -18.08 -8.08 12.25
N ALA A 103 -18.36 -8.30 10.96
CA ALA A 103 -19.74 -8.54 10.54
C ALA A 103 -20.30 -9.77 11.28
N ASP A 104 -21.54 -9.67 11.79
CA ASP A 104 -22.17 -10.67 12.67
C ASP A 104 -22.24 -12.09 12.08
N ASP A 105 -22.16 -12.18 10.76
CA ASP A 105 -22.21 -13.45 10.02
C ASP A 105 -20.83 -14.08 9.76
N ILE A 106 -19.73 -13.43 10.19
CA ILE A 106 -18.36 -13.88 9.92
C ILE A 106 -17.78 -14.52 11.19
N PRO A 107 -17.28 -15.77 11.15
CA PRO A 107 -16.64 -16.40 12.30
C PRO A 107 -15.44 -15.57 12.79
N ASP A 108 -15.22 -15.50 14.11
CA ASP A 108 -14.14 -14.71 14.74
C ASP A 108 -12.73 -15.02 14.21
N ASN A 109 -12.52 -16.20 13.63
CA ASN A 109 -11.23 -16.64 13.07
C ASN A 109 -11.16 -16.56 11.54
N TYR A 110 -12.11 -15.93 10.89
CA TYR A 110 -12.16 -15.82 9.44
C TYR A 110 -11.02 -14.96 8.88
N TRP A 111 -10.69 -13.86 9.57
CA TRP A 111 -9.64 -12.94 9.17
C TRP A 111 -8.31 -13.29 9.82
N LYS A 112 -7.26 -13.36 9.00
CA LYS A 112 -5.89 -13.48 9.48
C LYS A 112 -5.18 -12.14 9.33
N ILE A 113 -4.77 -11.56 10.45
CA ILE A 113 -3.94 -10.35 10.46
C ILE A 113 -2.49 -10.76 10.25
N ILE A 114 -1.85 -10.17 9.24
CA ILE A 114 -0.42 -10.32 8.98
C ILE A 114 0.19 -8.94 9.15
N LYS A 115 1.03 -8.78 10.18
CA LYS A 115 1.81 -7.55 10.37
C LYS A 115 3.05 -7.62 9.48
N VAL A 116 3.31 -6.54 8.74
CA VAL A 116 4.53 -6.36 7.98
C VAL A 116 5.45 -5.52 8.85
N ASP A 117 6.47 -6.16 9.37
CA ASP A 117 7.49 -5.52 10.21
C ASP A 117 8.65 -4.96 9.37
N ASP A 118 9.56 -4.26 10.04
CA ASP A 118 10.81 -3.79 9.46
C ASP A 118 11.64 -4.97 8.93
N PHE A 119 12.47 -4.71 7.92
CA PHE A 119 13.39 -5.71 7.39
C PHE A 119 14.43 -6.16 8.43
N GLU A 120 14.83 -7.42 8.35
CA GLU A 120 15.95 -7.93 9.11
C GLU A 120 17.30 -7.44 8.53
N ASP A 121 18.34 -7.44 9.37
CA ASP A 121 19.70 -7.02 8.95
C ASP A 121 20.22 -7.78 7.73
N SER A 122 19.88 -9.07 7.63
CA SER A 122 20.25 -9.92 6.49
C SER A 122 19.66 -9.44 5.17
N SER A 123 18.39 -9.01 5.18
CA SER A 123 17.69 -8.48 4.01
C SER A 123 18.26 -7.12 3.62
N VAL A 124 18.47 -6.22 4.58
CA VAL A 124 19.08 -4.91 4.34
C VAL A 124 20.48 -5.07 3.77
N LYS A 125 21.30 -5.95 4.35
CA LYS A 125 22.66 -6.25 3.88
C LYS A 125 22.67 -6.80 2.46
N ALA A 126 21.72 -7.66 2.10
CA ALA A 126 21.62 -8.21 0.75
C ALA A 126 21.35 -7.13 -0.31
N ILE A 127 20.56 -6.10 0.03
CA ILE A 127 20.21 -4.99 -0.87
C ILE A 127 21.33 -3.94 -0.91
N VAL A 128 21.81 -3.50 0.24
CA VAL A 128 22.88 -2.47 0.36
C VAL A 128 24.22 -3.00 -0.18
N GLY A 129 24.47 -4.28 -0.02
CA GLY A 129 25.69 -4.92 -0.52
C GLY A 129 26.92 -4.59 0.31
N LYS A 130 28.05 -4.36 -0.38
CA LYS A 130 29.37 -4.18 0.27
C LYS A 130 29.46 -2.95 1.19
N GLU A 131 28.66 -1.93 0.92
CA GLU A 131 28.64 -0.69 1.69
C GLU A 131 28.01 -0.88 3.09
N TYR A 132 27.24 -1.95 3.29
CA TYR A 132 26.52 -2.18 4.55
C TYR A 132 27.44 -2.16 5.78
N GLU A 133 28.64 -2.74 5.69
CA GLU A 133 29.54 -2.83 6.85
C GLU A 133 30.07 -1.46 7.28
N SER A 134 30.23 -0.53 6.36
CA SER A 134 30.72 0.85 6.64
C SER A 134 29.62 1.77 7.17
N LEU A 135 28.35 1.39 7.09
CA LEU A 135 27.24 2.21 7.56
C LEU A 135 27.21 2.33 9.08
N SER A 136 26.85 3.51 9.57
CA SER A 136 26.64 3.72 11.00
C SER A 136 25.49 2.85 11.55
N PRO A 137 25.54 2.46 12.85
CA PRO A 137 24.43 1.67 13.45
C PRO A 137 23.08 2.34 13.34
N LYS A 138 23.03 3.68 13.40
CA LYS A 138 21.77 4.44 13.23
C LYS A 138 21.23 4.32 11.82
N LEU A 139 22.08 4.43 10.81
CA LEU A 139 21.67 4.30 9.42
C LEU A 139 21.26 2.87 9.11
N LYS A 140 21.95 1.85 9.60
CA LYS A 140 21.53 0.45 9.50
C LYS A 140 20.12 0.24 10.04
N LYS A 141 19.82 0.80 11.22
CA LYS A 141 18.48 0.73 11.81
C LYS A 141 17.43 1.47 10.95
N LEU A 142 17.79 2.64 10.43
CA LEU A 142 16.91 3.44 9.58
C LEU A 142 16.54 2.70 8.28
N LEU A 143 17.48 1.97 7.69
CA LEU A 143 17.30 1.22 6.46
C LEU A 143 16.48 -0.07 6.63
N LYS A 144 16.15 -0.49 7.85
CA LYS A 144 15.21 -1.59 8.08
C LYS A 144 13.79 -1.22 7.64
N ILE A 145 13.46 0.07 7.65
CA ILE A 145 12.17 0.56 7.18
C ILE A 145 12.12 0.46 5.64
N PRO A 146 11.16 -0.29 5.05
CA PRO A 146 11.12 -0.56 3.61
C PRO A 146 11.18 0.69 2.72
N SER A 147 10.46 1.76 3.09
CA SER A 147 10.49 3.02 2.35
C SER A 147 11.85 3.70 2.36
N ASN A 148 12.57 3.64 3.47
CA ASN A 148 13.91 4.21 3.60
C ASN A 148 14.93 3.41 2.78
N LEU A 149 14.81 2.09 2.78
CA LEU A 149 15.67 1.23 1.97
C LEU A 149 15.45 1.46 0.47
N TYR A 150 14.20 1.66 0.06
CA TYR A 150 13.86 2.06 -1.31
C TYR A 150 14.51 3.38 -1.69
N ILE A 151 14.42 4.41 -0.84
CA ILE A 151 15.08 5.70 -1.07
C ILE A 151 16.59 5.51 -1.18
N TRP A 152 17.20 4.76 -0.26
CA TRP A 152 18.63 4.45 -0.26
C TRP A 152 19.11 3.82 -1.58
N GLU A 153 18.34 2.88 -2.11
CA GLU A 153 18.67 2.20 -3.37
C GLU A 153 18.71 3.16 -4.57
N HIS A 154 17.92 4.25 -4.49
CA HIS A 154 17.84 5.27 -5.53
C HIS A 154 18.78 6.46 -5.31
N LEU A 155 19.51 6.51 -4.20
CA LEU A 155 20.56 7.50 -3.96
C LEU A 155 21.78 7.23 -4.82
N GLU A 156 22.49 8.30 -5.22
CA GLU A 156 23.74 8.19 -5.97
C GLU A 156 24.82 7.54 -5.10
N LYS A 157 25.44 6.49 -5.61
CA LYS A 157 26.51 5.80 -4.89
C LYS A 157 27.78 6.65 -4.88
N GLY A 158 28.47 6.61 -3.74
CA GLY A 158 29.74 7.33 -3.56
C GLY A 158 29.62 8.71 -2.92
N GLU A 159 28.41 9.19 -2.60
CA GLU A 159 28.23 10.35 -1.72
C GLU A 159 28.31 9.92 -0.24
N ASP A 160 28.70 10.85 0.64
CA ASP A 160 28.71 10.63 2.08
C ASP A 160 27.29 10.81 2.65
N TYR A 161 26.75 9.73 3.19
CA TYR A 161 25.44 9.69 3.86
C TYR A 161 25.56 9.52 5.38
N GLY A 162 26.75 9.71 5.95
CA GLY A 162 27.00 9.55 7.38
C GLY A 162 26.11 10.41 8.26
N ASP A 163 25.67 11.57 7.76
CA ASP A 163 24.76 12.50 8.43
C ASP A 163 23.28 12.12 8.32
N CYS A 164 22.93 11.07 7.56
CA CYS A 164 21.57 10.62 7.42
C CYS A 164 21.11 9.84 8.64
N LEU A 165 20.61 10.55 9.66
CA LEU A 165 20.20 9.98 10.95
C LEU A 165 18.68 9.80 11.07
N THR A 166 17.90 10.29 10.10
CA THR A 166 16.43 10.26 10.09
C THR A 166 15.90 10.01 8.68
N THR A 167 14.65 9.53 8.59
CA THR A 167 13.93 9.42 7.32
C THR A 167 13.89 10.76 6.56
N SER A 168 13.68 11.87 7.27
CA SER A 168 13.65 13.21 6.65
C SER A 168 15.00 13.56 6.01
N HIS A 169 16.13 13.19 6.62
CA HIS A 169 17.44 13.42 6.01
C HIS A 169 17.60 12.63 4.70
N LEU A 170 17.17 11.36 4.68
CA LEU A 170 17.22 10.54 3.46
C LEU A 170 16.32 11.12 2.36
N ILE A 171 15.10 11.52 2.70
CA ILE A 171 14.15 12.15 1.76
C ILE A 171 14.75 13.45 1.20
N ASN A 172 15.32 14.29 2.03
CA ASN A 172 15.93 15.55 1.59
C ASN A 172 17.11 15.31 0.62
N LYS A 173 18.01 14.37 0.94
CA LYS A 173 19.11 13.99 0.04
C LYS A 173 18.60 13.46 -1.30
N TRP A 174 17.63 12.57 -1.28
CA TRP A 174 16.99 12.05 -2.49
C TRP A 174 16.33 13.16 -3.31
N PHE A 175 15.60 14.06 -2.66
CA PHE A 175 14.97 15.21 -3.31
C PHE A 175 15.99 16.17 -3.93
N GLU A 176 17.08 16.48 -3.24
CA GLU A 176 18.20 17.28 -3.77
C GLU A 176 18.81 16.64 -5.02
N GLN A 177 18.99 15.34 -5.04
CA GLN A 177 19.49 14.61 -6.22
C GLN A 177 18.52 14.69 -7.39
N ILE A 178 17.21 14.51 -7.15
CA ILE A 178 16.17 14.68 -8.18
C ILE A 178 16.24 16.09 -8.75
N CYS A 179 16.29 17.13 -7.89
CA CYS A 179 16.40 18.51 -8.33
C CYS A 179 17.65 18.74 -9.20
N ARG A 180 18.82 18.22 -8.79
CA ARG A 180 20.08 18.33 -9.58
C ARG A 180 19.94 17.64 -10.93
N LYS A 181 19.32 16.47 -11.02
CA LYS A 181 19.05 15.77 -12.28
C LYS A 181 18.10 16.55 -13.19
N SER A 182 17.02 17.06 -12.61
CA SER A 182 16.02 17.86 -13.36
C SER A 182 16.63 19.12 -14.00
N VAL A 183 17.55 19.80 -13.30
CA VAL A 183 18.29 20.95 -13.88
C VAL A 183 19.15 20.50 -15.05
N LYS A 184 19.84 19.37 -14.94
CA LYS A 184 20.66 18.81 -16.04
C LYS A 184 19.83 18.42 -17.26
N GLU A 185 18.57 18.03 -17.04
CA GLU A 185 17.60 17.68 -18.07
C GLU A 185 16.88 18.91 -18.66
N GLY A 186 17.24 20.14 -18.25
CA GLY A 186 16.75 21.38 -18.80
C GLY A 186 15.53 21.99 -18.12
N ILE A 187 15.12 21.48 -16.96
CA ILE A 187 14.07 22.11 -16.14
C ILE A 187 14.64 23.38 -15.50
N GLN A 188 13.93 24.51 -15.63
CA GLN A 188 14.36 25.77 -15.06
C GLN A 188 14.45 25.69 -13.54
N GLU A 189 15.54 26.18 -12.97
CA GLU A 189 15.78 26.19 -11.51
C GLU A 189 14.69 26.94 -10.75
N ARG A 190 14.09 27.96 -11.36
CA ARG A 190 12.94 28.67 -10.79
C ARG A 190 11.75 27.74 -10.52
N THR A 191 11.42 26.88 -11.47
CA THR A 191 10.32 25.89 -11.32
C THR A 191 10.58 24.91 -10.17
N ILE A 192 11.84 24.46 -10.05
CA ILE A 192 12.25 23.58 -8.95
C ILE A 192 12.11 24.28 -7.58
N ASN A 193 12.50 25.56 -7.52
CA ASN A 193 12.39 26.36 -6.30
C ASN A 193 10.93 26.69 -5.92
N GLU A 194 10.02 26.74 -6.87
CA GLU A 194 8.58 26.86 -6.61
C GLU A 194 8.01 25.55 -6.01
N VAL A 195 8.39 24.40 -6.54
CA VAL A 195 7.99 23.09 -6.00
C VAL A 195 8.53 22.86 -4.58
N LYS A 196 9.73 23.35 -4.26
CA LYS A 196 10.30 23.25 -2.89
C LYS A 196 9.54 24.03 -1.83
N LYS A 197 8.66 24.96 -2.19
CA LYS A 197 7.89 25.78 -1.26
C LYS A 197 6.54 25.17 -0.88
N ILE A 198 6.10 24.13 -1.57
CA ILE A 198 4.88 23.37 -1.32
C ILE A 198 5.15 22.28 -0.28
#